data_566dc25e4ee83535587cabbc94841431
#
_entry.id   566dc25e4ee83535587cabbc94841431
#
_cell.length_a   1.000
_cell.length_b   1.000
_cell.length_c   1.000
_cell.angle_alpha   90.00
_cell.angle_beta   90.00
_cell.angle_gamma   90.00
#
_symmetry.space_group_name_H-M   'P 1'
#
loop_
_entity.id
_entity.type
_entity.pdbx_description
1 polymer ?
#
loop_
_entity_poly.entity_id
_entity_poly.type
_entity_poly.pdbx_seq_one_letter_code
_entity_poly.pdbx_strand_id
1 'polypeptide(L)'
;MSRASRWIRGIFWFGFDVTHSWMMGTENHLIAMYEEPELVEDMYNTYLDCSIKQFNKIWDAGYHFDSIFWYDDMGYKGTTFFSNEKYRELLKPVHKRAIEWAHERGIYAHLHSCGNIMTRIDDLVDIQVDALNPLEVKAGMEPLTLKEKYGDKLVLHGGVNAVLWDDKDAIIEEIRRVVPVLKKNGGFIFSSDHSIPNSVSLENMKAIIEEVKRVGAY
;
A
#
# COMPACT_ATOMS: atom_id res chain seq x y z
N MET A 1 4.66 -26.25 -11.02
CA MET A 1 5.47 -25.61 -9.96
C MET A 1 4.65 -25.66 -8.69
N SER A 2 5.16 -26.17 -7.58
CA SER A 2 4.37 -26.28 -6.36
C SER A 2 4.10 -24.88 -5.81
N ARG A 3 2.84 -24.60 -5.47
CA ARG A 3 2.31 -23.35 -4.89
C ARG A 3 2.92 -23.01 -3.52
N ALA A 4 3.66 -23.95 -2.92
CA ALA A 4 4.08 -23.92 -1.51
C ALA A 4 5.22 -22.96 -1.13
N SER A 5 5.78 -22.19 -2.08
CA SER A 5 6.98 -21.38 -1.79
C SER A 5 6.93 -19.91 -2.22
N ARG A 6 5.84 -19.42 -2.79
CA ARG A 6 5.76 -18.05 -3.33
C ARG A 6 4.40 -17.43 -3.06
N TRP A 7 4.39 -16.19 -2.63
CA TRP A 7 3.21 -15.35 -2.53
C TRP A 7 2.87 -14.79 -3.90
N ILE A 8 1.64 -15.00 -4.36
CA ILE A 8 1.14 -14.54 -5.67
C ILE A 8 0.13 -13.42 -5.44
N ARG A 9 0.29 -12.29 -6.13
CA ARG A 9 -0.61 -11.14 -6.05
C ARG A 9 -1.35 -10.94 -7.36
N GLY A 10 -2.67 -10.72 -7.28
CA GLY A 10 -3.47 -10.18 -8.37
C GLY A 10 -3.46 -8.65 -8.31
N ILE A 11 -3.07 -7.96 -9.39
CA ILE A 11 -3.02 -6.50 -9.43
C ILE A 11 -4.35 -5.95 -9.95
N PHE A 12 -5.09 -5.25 -9.09
CA PHE A 12 -6.29 -4.51 -9.46
C PHE A 12 -5.94 -3.07 -9.88
N TRP A 13 -6.70 -2.55 -10.82
CA TRP A 13 -6.54 -1.18 -11.31
C TRP A 13 -7.86 -0.43 -11.19
N PHE A 14 -7.99 0.40 -10.16
CA PHE A 14 -9.16 1.23 -9.89
C PHE A 14 -8.82 2.32 -8.87
N GLY A 15 -9.76 3.23 -8.63
CA GLY A 15 -9.64 4.25 -7.58
C GLY A 15 -9.08 5.58 -8.06
N PHE A 16 -8.62 6.36 -7.11
CA PHE A 16 -8.17 7.73 -7.31
C PHE A 16 -6.94 7.80 -8.23
N ASP A 17 -5.91 6.98 -7.98
CA ASP A 17 -4.65 7.04 -8.74
C ASP A 17 -4.87 6.78 -10.23
N VAL A 18 -5.65 5.78 -10.59
CA VAL A 18 -5.96 5.47 -11.99
C VAL A 18 -6.71 6.61 -12.66
N THR A 19 -7.73 7.16 -12.01
CA THR A 19 -8.57 8.21 -12.59
C THR A 19 -7.84 9.52 -12.73
N HIS A 20 -7.09 9.96 -11.73
CA HIS A 20 -6.37 11.23 -11.84
C HIS A 20 -5.13 11.15 -12.71
N SER A 21 -4.37 10.03 -12.66
CA SER A 21 -3.09 9.92 -13.38
C SER A 21 -3.28 9.60 -14.86
N TRP A 22 -4.29 8.78 -15.21
CA TRP A 22 -4.41 8.22 -16.56
C TRP A 22 -5.55 8.80 -17.37
N MET A 23 -6.55 9.44 -16.74
CA MET A 23 -7.78 9.86 -17.45
C MET A 23 -8.02 11.36 -17.41
N MET A 24 -8.16 11.94 -16.23
CA MET A 24 -8.65 13.32 -16.07
C MET A 24 -7.54 14.35 -15.86
N GLY A 25 -6.36 13.92 -15.37
CA GLY A 25 -5.39 14.81 -14.77
C GLY A 25 -5.76 15.18 -13.33
N THR A 26 -4.76 15.43 -12.48
CA THR A 26 -4.95 15.64 -11.05
C THR A 26 -5.89 16.82 -10.74
N GLU A 27 -5.68 17.97 -11.38
CA GLU A 27 -6.47 19.18 -11.13
C GLU A 27 -7.95 18.98 -11.47
N ASN A 28 -8.24 18.49 -12.68
CA ASN A 28 -9.62 18.26 -13.13
C ASN A 28 -10.32 17.22 -12.24
N HIS A 29 -9.60 16.16 -11.84
CA HIS A 29 -10.17 15.14 -11.00
C HIS A 29 -10.53 15.67 -9.60
N LEU A 30 -9.62 16.45 -8.98
CA LEU A 30 -9.88 17.06 -7.68
C LEU A 30 -11.06 18.05 -7.73
N ILE A 31 -11.21 18.81 -8.81
CA ILE A 31 -12.38 19.68 -9.02
C ILE A 31 -13.65 18.84 -9.16
N ALA A 32 -13.62 17.79 -10.01
CA ALA A 32 -14.76 16.93 -10.25
C ALA A 32 -15.26 16.21 -8.99
N MET A 33 -14.37 15.89 -8.02
CA MET A 33 -14.79 15.33 -6.74
C MET A 33 -15.79 16.23 -5.98
N TYR A 34 -15.82 17.53 -6.27
CA TYR A 34 -16.71 18.50 -5.63
C TYR A 34 -17.85 18.96 -6.55
N GLU A 35 -17.59 19.14 -7.84
CA GLU A 35 -18.55 19.67 -8.79
C GLU A 35 -19.39 18.56 -9.48
N GLU A 36 -18.79 17.38 -9.67
CA GLU A 36 -19.41 16.25 -10.37
C GLU A 36 -19.16 14.92 -9.61
N PRO A 37 -19.51 14.81 -8.31
CA PRO A 37 -19.18 13.65 -7.49
C PRO A 37 -19.78 12.35 -8.03
N GLU A 38 -20.96 12.38 -8.65
CA GLU A 38 -21.60 11.22 -9.27
C GLU A 38 -20.78 10.66 -10.46
N LEU A 39 -20.15 11.53 -11.26
CA LEU A 39 -19.26 11.12 -12.33
C LEU A 39 -18.02 10.40 -11.76
N VAL A 40 -17.42 10.95 -10.71
CA VAL A 40 -16.25 10.37 -10.08
C VAL A 40 -16.58 9.01 -9.45
N GLU A 41 -17.71 8.90 -8.78
CA GLU A 41 -18.21 7.65 -8.22
C GLU A 41 -18.43 6.59 -9.30
N ASP A 42 -19.06 6.94 -10.41
CA ASP A 42 -19.27 6.04 -11.55
C ASP A 42 -17.95 5.57 -12.16
N MET A 43 -16.98 6.45 -12.32
CA MET A 43 -15.65 6.10 -12.81
C MET A 43 -14.97 5.08 -11.90
N TYR A 44 -14.93 5.32 -10.58
CA TYR A 44 -14.33 4.40 -9.62
C TYR A 44 -15.00 3.04 -9.64
N ASN A 45 -16.33 3.00 -9.63
CA ASN A 45 -17.09 1.76 -9.65
C ASN A 45 -16.92 1.01 -10.97
N THR A 46 -16.93 1.70 -12.10
CA THR A 46 -16.73 1.09 -13.42
C THR A 46 -15.36 0.40 -13.53
N TYR A 47 -14.28 1.03 -13.05
CA TYR A 47 -12.96 0.44 -13.06
C TYR A 47 -12.86 -0.75 -12.11
N LEU A 48 -13.44 -0.66 -10.92
CA LEU A 48 -13.48 -1.79 -10.00
C LEU A 48 -14.27 -2.96 -10.59
N ASP A 49 -15.42 -2.70 -11.20
CA ASP A 49 -16.24 -3.73 -11.84
C ASP A 49 -15.51 -4.42 -13.00
N CYS A 50 -14.74 -3.67 -13.78
CA CYS A 50 -13.86 -4.24 -14.81
C CYS A 50 -12.80 -5.15 -14.20
N SER A 51 -12.13 -4.70 -13.13
CA SER A 51 -11.14 -5.50 -12.41
C SER A 51 -11.78 -6.79 -11.85
N ILE A 52 -12.89 -6.67 -11.15
CA ILE A 52 -13.61 -7.83 -10.59
C ILE A 52 -14.03 -8.83 -11.69
N LYS A 53 -14.58 -8.35 -12.81
CA LYS A 53 -14.97 -9.23 -13.94
C LYS A 53 -13.79 -9.98 -14.52
N GLN A 54 -12.64 -9.34 -14.67
CA GLN A 54 -11.42 -9.98 -15.16
C GLN A 54 -10.91 -11.04 -14.17
N PHE A 55 -10.82 -10.69 -12.89
CA PHE A 55 -10.29 -11.57 -11.88
C PHE A 55 -11.24 -12.72 -11.52
N ASN A 56 -12.54 -12.56 -11.67
CA ASN A 56 -13.49 -13.67 -11.60
C ASN A 56 -13.18 -14.72 -12.69
N LYS A 57 -12.98 -14.29 -13.93
CA LYS A 57 -12.62 -15.22 -15.03
C LYS A 57 -11.31 -15.96 -14.77
N ILE A 58 -10.30 -15.27 -14.23
CA ILE A 58 -9.00 -15.84 -13.86
C ILE A 58 -9.19 -16.88 -12.74
N TRP A 59 -9.97 -16.51 -11.72
CA TRP A 59 -10.25 -17.36 -10.57
C TRP A 59 -11.02 -18.63 -10.96
N ASP A 60 -12.08 -18.47 -11.75
CA ASP A 60 -12.93 -19.54 -12.23
C ASP A 60 -12.17 -20.50 -13.19
N ALA A 61 -11.15 -20.00 -13.87
CA ALA A 61 -10.22 -20.81 -14.67
C ALA A 61 -9.19 -21.59 -13.81
N GLY A 62 -9.26 -21.51 -12.48
CA GLY A 62 -8.39 -22.24 -11.55
C GLY A 62 -7.07 -21.53 -11.22
N TYR A 63 -6.86 -20.29 -11.65
CA TYR A 63 -5.69 -19.48 -11.28
C TYR A 63 -5.98 -18.68 -10.03
N HIS A 64 -5.48 -19.16 -8.90
CA HIS A 64 -5.68 -18.51 -7.61
C HIS A 64 -4.43 -17.74 -7.18
N PHE A 65 -4.62 -16.69 -6.39
CA PHE A 65 -3.57 -15.88 -5.80
C PHE A 65 -3.83 -15.71 -4.30
N ASP A 66 -2.85 -15.20 -3.57
CA ASP A 66 -2.86 -15.11 -2.11
C ASP A 66 -3.36 -13.73 -1.63
N SER A 67 -3.28 -12.71 -2.51
CA SER A 67 -3.80 -11.38 -2.23
C SER A 67 -4.16 -10.62 -3.50
N ILE A 68 -5.09 -9.67 -3.39
CA ILE A 68 -5.15 -8.54 -4.32
C ILE A 68 -4.17 -7.45 -3.86
N PHE A 69 -3.68 -6.68 -4.83
CA PHE A 69 -2.85 -5.51 -4.60
C PHE A 69 -3.32 -4.41 -5.55
N TRP A 70 -3.52 -3.20 -5.05
CA TRP A 70 -3.84 -2.06 -5.91
C TRP A 70 -3.06 -0.83 -5.50
N TYR A 71 -2.76 0.01 -6.48
CA TYR A 71 -2.16 1.32 -6.30
C TYR A 71 -3.27 2.35 -6.18
N ASP A 72 -3.18 3.19 -5.14
CA ASP A 72 -4.08 4.31 -4.96
C ASP A 72 -3.39 5.42 -4.16
N ASP A 73 -2.56 6.21 -4.84
CA ASP A 73 -1.72 7.24 -4.25
C ASP A 73 -2.54 8.46 -3.81
N MET A 74 -3.14 8.35 -2.62
CA MET A 74 -4.01 9.38 -2.04
C MET A 74 -3.25 10.44 -1.24
N GLY A 75 -1.98 10.17 -0.92
CA GLY A 75 -1.13 11.04 -0.11
C GLY A 75 -0.30 12.01 -0.93
N TYR A 76 0.01 13.14 -0.32
CA TYR A 76 0.97 14.12 -0.79
C TYR A 76 2.02 14.37 0.30
N LYS A 77 3.01 15.22 0.04
CA LYS A 77 4.05 15.55 1.03
C LYS A 77 3.42 16.24 2.25
N GLY A 78 3.33 15.53 3.36
CA GLY A 78 2.81 16.02 4.63
C GLY A 78 1.29 16.06 4.78
N THR A 79 0.51 15.70 3.73
CA THR A 79 -0.96 15.70 3.77
C THR A 79 -1.53 14.77 2.69
N THR A 80 -2.86 14.75 2.56
CA THR A 80 -3.60 14.05 1.49
C THR A 80 -4.02 15.00 0.38
N PHE A 81 -4.25 14.48 -0.85
CA PHE A 81 -4.71 15.26 -2.00
C PHE A 81 -6.12 15.84 -1.81
N PHE A 82 -6.97 15.14 -1.06
CA PHE A 82 -8.36 15.52 -0.82
C PHE A 82 -8.76 15.19 0.62
N SER A 83 -9.88 15.71 1.07
CA SER A 83 -10.34 15.58 2.46
C SER A 83 -10.75 14.14 2.83
N ASN A 84 -10.75 13.84 4.14
CA ASN A 84 -11.26 12.55 4.63
C ASN A 84 -12.78 12.41 4.41
N GLU A 85 -13.50 13.51 4.33
CA GLU A 85 -14.93 13.49 3.96
C GLU A 85 -15.11 12.97 2.55
N LYS A 86 -14.38 13.51 1.58
CA LYS A 86 -14.44 13.04 0.18
C LYS A 86 -13.94 11.62 0.03
N TYR A 87 -12.96 11.20 0.82
CA TYR A 87 -12.56 9.79 0.87
C TYR A 87 -13.73 8.89 1.30
N ARG A 88 -14.39 9.23 2.39
CA ARG A 88 -15.50 8.44 2.95
C ARG A 88 -16.73 8.42 2.04
N GLU A 89 -16.97 9.53 1.35
CA GLU A 89 -18.07 9.68 0.41
C GLU A 89 -17.86 8.86 -0.87
N LEU A 90 -16.72 9.02 -1.54
CA LEU A 90 -16.53 8.56 -2.91
C LEU A 90 -15.67 7.29 -3.02
N LEU A 91 -14.57 7.19 -2.27
CA LEU A 91 -13.55 6.16 -2.50
C LEU A 91 -13.61 5.01 -1.48
N LYS A 92 -13.89 5.30 -0.21
CA LYS A 92 -13.99 4.28 0.84
C LYS A 92 -14.98 3.16 0.51
N PRO A 93 -16.19 3.42 -0.05
CA PRO A 93 -17.11 2.36 -0.45
C PRO A 93 -16.54 1.46 -1.54
N VAL A 94 -15.79 2.03 -2.47
CA VAL A 94 -15.15 1.29 -3.59
C VAL A 94 -14.01 0.42 -3.08
N HIS A 95 -13.16 0.94 -2.20
CA HIS A 95 -12.13 0.16 -1.50
C HIS A 95 -12.76 -1.02 -0.73
N LYS A 96 -13.82 -0.76 0.03
CA LYS A 96 -14.52 -1.79 0.79
C LYS A 96 -15.01 -2.92 -0.10
N ARG A 97 -15.61 -2.62 -1.26
CA ARG A 97 -16.04 -3.64 -2.24
C ARG A 97 -14.90 -4.50 -2.76
N ALA A 98 -13.73 -3.90 -3.02
CA ALA A 98 -12.54 -4.64 -3.45
C ALA A 98 -12.04 -5.58 -2.35
N ILE A 99 -12.03 -5.12 -1.10
CA ILE A 99 -11.61 -5.89 0.07
C ILE A 99 -12.59 -7.05 0.32
N GLU A 100 -13.90 -6.80 0.29
CA GLU A 100 -14.94 -7.82 0.44
C GLU A 100 -14.78 -8.91 -0.63
N TRP A 101 -14.54 -8.54 -1.89
CA TRP A 101 -14.27 -9.49 -2.96
C TRP A 101 -13.07 -10.41 -2.66
N ALA A 102 -12.01 -9.87 -2.07
CA ALA A 102 -10.84 -10.64 -1.67
C ALA A 102 -11.16 -11.57 -0.48
N HIS A 103 -11.78 -11.04 0.57
CA HIS A 103 -12.10 -11.80 1.77
C HIS A 103 -13.10 -12.93 1.53
N GLU A 104 -14.09 -12.76 0.64
CA GLU A 104 -14.99 -13.83 0.20
C GLU A 104 -14.25 -15.03 -0.42
N ARG A 105 -13.06 -14.82 -0.92
CA ARG A 105 -12.18 -15.85 -1.51
C ARG A 105 -11.09 -16.35 -0.55
N GLY A 106 -11.09 -15.87 0.69
CA GLY A 106 -10.08 -16.21 1.69
C GLY A 106 -8.69 -15.70 1.36
N ILE A 107 -8.59 -14.59 0.61
CA ILE A 107 -7.32 -13.95 0.26
C ILE A 107 -7.24 -12.53 0.84
N TYR A 108 -6.04 -11.99 0.92
CA TYR A 108 -5.77 -10.71 1.56
C TYR A 108 -5.91 -9.51 0.62
N ALA A 109 -6.24 -8.36 1.19
CA ALA A 109 -6.35 -7.07 0.50
C ALA A 109 -5.17 -6.16 0.87
N HIS A 110 -4.34 -5.80 -0.11
CA HIS A 110 -3.10 -5.06 0.09
C HIS A 110 -3.14 -3.74 -0.69
N LEU A 111 -3.23 -2.63 0.02
CA LEU A 111 -3.23 -1.28 -0.53
C LEU A 111 -1.81 -0.72 -0.64
N HIS A 112 -1.51 -0.12 -1.80
CA HIS A 112 -0.38 0.79 -1.96
C HIS A 112 -0.89 2.23 -2.02
N SER A 113 -0.31 3.10 -1.20
CA SER A 113 -0.56 4.55 -1.26
C SER A 113 0.67 5.31 -0.81
N CYS A 114 1.33 5.98 -1.74
CA CYS A 114 2.44 6.91 -1.45
C CYS A 114 1.94 8.18 -0.76
N GLY A 115 2.88 8.98 -0.23
CA GLY A 115 2.59 10.21 0.49
C GLY A 115 2.09 10.00 1.91
N ASN A 116 1.65 11.09 2.53
CA ASN A 116 1.15 11.05 3.90
C ASN A 116 -0.36 10.78 3.93
N ILE A 117 -0.73 9.61 4.42
CA ILE A 117 -2.13 9.20 4.63
C ILE A 117 -2.43 8.88 6.10
N MET A 118 -1.62 9.39 7.05
CA MET A 118 -1.79 9.13 8.49
C MET A 118 -3.21 9.40 8.99
N THR A 119 -3.89 10.43 8.44
CA THR A 119 -5.26 10.79 8.81
C THR A 119 -6.33 9.82 8.31
N ARG A 120 -5.97 8.87 7.43
CA ARG A 120 -6.88 7.87 6.84
C ARG A 120 -6.73 6.47 7.40
N ILE A 121 -5.72 6.22 8.24
CA ILE A 121 -5.43 4.86 8.73
C ILE A 121 -6.62 4.26 9.47
N ASP A 122 -7.33 5.05 10.29
CA ASP A 122 -8.54 4.57 10.98
C ASP A 122 -9.62 4.12 10.00
N ASP A 123 -9.83 4.86 8.91
CA ASP A 123 -10.79 4.50 7.86
C ASP A 123 -10.36 3.23 7.10
N LEU A 124 -9.06 3.03 6.85
CA LEU A 124 -8.54 1.83 6.20
C LEU A 124 -8.68 0.60 7.10
N VAL A 125 -8.42 0.75 8.39
CA VAL A 125 -8.62 -0.32 9.39
C VAL A 125 -10.11 -0.65 9.53
N ASP A 126 -11.00 0.33 9.51
CA ASP A 126 -12.45 0.13 9.59
C ASP A 126 -12.99 -0.71 8.44
N ILE A 127 -12.47 -0.55 7.23
CA ILE A 127 -12.83 -1.37 6.07
C ILE A 127 -11.98 -2.63 5.91
N GLN A 128 -11.14 -2.95 6.89
CA GLN A 128 -10.34 -4.17 6.98
C GLN A 128 -9.31 -4.35 5.86
N VAL A 129 -8.56 -3.29 5.52
CA VAL A 129 -7.33 -3.44 4.73
C VAL A 129 -6.35 -4.32 5.50
N ASP A 130 -5.86 -5.40 4.90
CA ASP A 130 -4.95 -6.34 5.57
C ASP A 130 -3.51 -5.83 5.60
N ALA A 131 -3.05 -5.19 4.53
CA ALA A 131 -1.68 -4.68 4.44
C ALA A 131 -1.60 -3.31 3.76
N LEU A 132 -0.72 -2.46 4.25
CA LEU A 132 -0.44 -1.12 3.71
C LEU A 132 1.02 -0.98 3.31
N ASN A 133 1.25 -0.44 2.12
CA ASN A 133 2.54 -0.15 1.49
C ASN A 133 2.52 1.27 0.90
N PRO A 134 3.63 2.02 0.84
CA PRO A 134 4.99 1.67 1.30
C PRO A 134 5.36 2.30 2.64
N LEU A 135 4.51 3.07 3.29
CA LEU A 135 4.78 3.84 4.53
C LEU A 135 5.88 4.88 4.31
N GLU A 136 5.63 5.84 3.43
CA GLU A 136 6.62 6.81 2.97
C GLU A 136 7.11 7.73 4.11
N VAL A 137 8.26 7.39 4.72
CA VAL A 137 8.83 8.06 5.91
C VAL A 137 9.10 9.53 5.65
N LYS A 138 9.69 9.86 4.49
CA LYS A 138 9.97 11.25 4.11
C LYS A 138 8.71 12.12 3.92
N ALA A 139 7.56 11.50 3.71
CA ALA A 139 6.28 12.20 3.64
C ALA A 139 5.58 12.34 5.01
N GLY A 140 6.14 11.70 6.05
CA GLY A 140 5.60 11.76 7.42
C GLY A 140 4.82 10.53 7.85
N MET A 141 4.92 9.39 7.12
CA MET A 141 4.41 8.11 7.58
C MET A 141 5.40 7.50 8.58
N GLU A 142 5.08 7.59 9.89
CA GLU A 142 5.95 7.09 10.96
C GLU A 142 5.69 5.61 11.26
N PRO A 143 6.56 4.69 10.83
CA PRO A 143 6.28 3.25 10.90
C PRO A 143 6.18 2.71 12.33
N LEU A 144 6.96 3.27 13.28
CA LEU A 144 6.90 2.84 14.69
C LEU A 144 5.59 3.25 15.35
N THR A 145 5.10 4.46 15.06
CA THR A 145 3.78 4.94 15.51
C THR A 145 2.66 4.08 14.92
N LEU A 146 2.76 3.73 13.63
CA LEU A 146 1.80 2.84 12.98
C LEU A 146 1.82 1.45 13.60
N LYS A 147 3.00 0.92 13.90
CA LYS A 147 3.13 -0.39 14.58
C LYS A 147 2.50 -0.39 15.96
N GLU A 148 2.74 0.66 16.75
CA GLU A 148 2.17 0.79 18.08
C GLU A 148 0.63 0.84 18.06
N LYS A 149 0.05 1.62 17.13
CA LYS A 149 -1.39 1.86 17.09
C LYS A 149 -2.18 0.79 16.35
N TYR A 150 -1.61 0.22 15.29
CA TYR A 150 -2.37 -0.61 14.34
C TYR A 150 -1.70 -1.96 14.02
N GLY A 151 -0.54 -2.25 14.62
CA GLY A 151 0.23 -3.45 14.27
C GLY A 151 -0.41 -4.79 14.64
N ASP A 152 -1.54 -4.78 15.35
CA ASP A 152 -2.41 -5.93 15.60
C ASP A 152 -3.52 -6.12 14.55
N LYS A 153 -3.74 -5.11 13.69
CA LYS A 153 -4.84 -5.06 12.71
C LYS A 153 -4.36 -4.89 11.27
N LEU A 154 -3.17 -4.32 11.08
CA LEU A 154 -2.65 -3.93 9.77
C LEU A 154 -1.21 -4.43 9.60
N VAL A 155 -0.97 -5.19 8.54
CA VAL A 155 0.39 -5.55 8.13
C VAL A 155 1.07 -4.33 7.52
N LEU A 156 2.22 -3.99 8.05
CA LEU A 156 3.04 -2.86 7.61
C LEU A 156 4.09 -3.35 6.59
N HIS A 157 4.02 -2.85 5.36
CA HIS A 157 4.96 -3.22 4.30
C HIS A 157 5.76 -1.99 3.85
N GLY A 158 7.06 -1.95 4.14
CA GLY A 158 7.94 -0.82 3.86
C GLY A 158 8.42 -0.10 5.10
N GLY A 159 8.42 1.23 5.06
CA GLY A 159 8.77 2.07 6.22
C GLY A 159 10.27 2.10 6.56
N VAL A 160 11.14 1.67 5.65
CA VAL A 160 12.59 1.83 5.76
C VAL A 160 13.02 2.95 4.81
N ASN A 161 13.44 4.07 5.36
CA ASN A 161 13.63 5.33 4.65
C ASN A 161 14.60 5.22 3.45
N ALA A 162 14.07 5.34 2.24
CA ALA A 162 14.82 5.24 0.99
C ALA A 162 15.95 6.27 0.87
N VAL A 163 15.82 7.42 1.52
CA VAL A 163 16.82 8.51 1.47
C VAL A 163 18.15 8.09 2.12
N LEU A 164 18.14 7.12 3.02
CA LEU A 164 19.33 6.65 3.73
C LEU A 164 20.14 5.57 2.98
N TRP A 165 19.60 5.00 1.91
CA TRP A 165 20.18 3.79 1.29
C TRP A 165 21.54 4.03 0.60
N ASP A 166 21.87 5.28 0.28
CA ASP A 166 23.20 5.66 -0.27
C ASP A 166 24.28 5.69 0.81
N ASP A 167 23.90 5.94 2.07
CA ASP A 167 24.79 5.94 3.23
C ASP A 167 24.69 4.60 3.95
N LYS A 168 25.74 3.79 3.83
CA LYS A 168 25.79 2.44 4.39
C LYS A 168 25.60 2.43 5.91
N ASP A 169 26.24 3.34 6.62
CA ASP A 169 26.19 3.34 8.08
C ASP A 169 24.81 3.82 8.57
N ALA A 170 24.28 4.86 7.94
CA ALA A 170 22.96 5.39 8.26
C ALA A 170 21.83 4.38 8.00
N ILE A 171 21.86 3.67 6.87
CA ILE A 171 20.82 2.67 6.57
C ILE A 171 20.92 1.44 7.50
N ILE A 172 22.11 1.00 7.84
CA ILE A 172 22.30 -0.13 8.77
C ILE A 172 21.81 0.26 10.17
N GLU A 173 22.09 1.47 10.63
CA GLU A 173 21.58 1.98 11.89
C GLU A 173 20.03 2.04 11.88
N GLU A 174 19.45 2.56 10.82
CA GLU A 174 17.99 2.61 10.65
C GLU A 174 17.36 1.21 10.68
N ILE A 175 17.91 0.26 9.94
CA ILE A 175 17.43 -1.14 9.94
C ILE A 175 17.47 -1.72 11.37
N ARG A 176 18.55 -1.51 12.10
CA ARG A 176 18.69 -1.98 13.49
C ARG A 176 17.71 -1.32 14.44
N ARG A 177 17.35 -0.08 14.18
CA ARG A 177 16.39 0.69 14.98
C ARG A 177 14.95 0.24 14.74
N VAL A 178 14.53 0.10 13.46
CA VAL A 178 13.13 -0.07 13.13
C VAL A 178 12.70 -1.53 12.99
N VAL A 179 13.49 -2.38 12.35
CA VAL A 179 13.08 -3.76 11.99
C VAL A 179 12.77 -4.62 13.25
N PRO A 180 13.57 -4.61 14.33
CA PRO A 180 13.25 -5.40 15.51
C PRO A 180 11.92 -5.01 16.17
N VAL A 181 11.53 -3.74 16.09
CA VAL A 181 10.25 -3.24 16.63
C VAL A 181 9.11 -3.62 15.70
N LEU A 182 9.26 -3.37 14.40
CA LEU A 182 8.20 -3.60 13.41
C LEU A 182 7.83 -5.09 13.28
N LYS A 183 8.82 -6.00 13.37
CA LYS A 183 8.56 -7.44 13.27
C LYS A 183 7.92 -8.05 14.52
N LYS A 184 7.94 -7.35 15.67
CA LYS A 184 7.42 -7.90 16.94
C LYS A 184 5.97 -8.34 16.76
N ASN A 185 5.68 -9.59 17.13
CA ASN A 185 4.38 -10.24 16.99
C ASN A 185 3.89 -10.41 15.53
N GLY A 186 4.80 -10.37 14.55
CA GLY A 186 4.45 -10.48 13.12
C GLY A 186 3.91 -9.16 12.53
N GLY A 187 3.25 -9.27 11.36
CA GLY A 187 2.59 -8.11 10.71
C GLY A 187 3.57 -7.08 10.12
N PHE A 188 4.77 -7.53 9.69
CA PHE A 188 5.74 -6.66 9.02
C PHE A 188 6.37 -7.33 7.80
N ILE A 189 6.44 -6.60 6.70
CA ILE A 189 7.15 -7.00 5.47
C ILE A 189 8.23 -5.96 5.21
N PHE A 190 9.50 -6.38 5.27
CA PHE A 190 10.63 -5.51 5.00
C PHE A 190 10.64 -5.02 3.55
N SER A 191 10.72 -3.73 3.37
CA SER A 191 10.94 -3.07 2.08
C SER A 191 11.43 -1.64 2.31
N SER A 192 12.02 -1.04 1.28
CA SER A 192 12.16 0.41 1.19
C SER A 192 10.78 1.08 1.22
N ASP A 193 10.70 2.29 1.74
CA ASP A 193 9.49 3.12 1.76
C ASP A 193 9.20 3.81 0.41
N HIS A 194 10.09 3.61 -0.58
CA HIS A 194 9.95 4.11 -1.94
C HIS A 194 10.89 3.34 -2.87
N SER A 195 10.95 3.72 -4.15
CA SER A 195 11.93 3.18 -5.10
C SER A 195 13.35 3.37 -4.58
N ILE A 196 14.17 2.33 -4.70
CA ILE A 196 15.58 2.37 -4.32
C ILE A 196 16.29 3.34 -5.28
N PRO A 197 17.02 4.36 -4.78
CA PRO A 197 17.76 5.29 -5.61
C PRO A 197 18.79 4.59 -6.51
N ASN A 198 18.97 5.07 -7.74
CA ASN A 198 19.95 4.52 -8.69
C ASN A 198 21.39 4.67 -8.22
N SER A 199 21.65 5.59 -7.28
CA SER A 199 22.94 5.87 -6.66
C SER A 199 23.38 4.80 -5.66
N VAL A 200 22.44 3.96 -5.19
CA VAL A 200 22.75 2.91 -4.19
C VAL A 200 23.71 1.88 -4.79
N SER A 201 24.89 1.74 -4.18
CA SER A 201 25.92 0.81 -4.63
C SER A 201 25.51 -0.66 -4.38
N LEU A 202 26.08 -1.56 -5.18
CA LEU A 202 25.89 -3.01 -4.96
C LEU A 202 26.43 -3.45 -3.58
N GLU A 203 27.48 -2.78 -3.09
CA GLU A 203 28.05 -3.03 -1.77
C GLU A 203 27.03 -2.69 -0.67
N ASN A 204 26.40 -1.51 -0.76
CA ASN A 204 25.36 -1.11 0.20
C ASN A 204 24.18 -2.10 0.16
N MET A 205 23.74 -2.48 -1.04
CA MET A 205 22.66 -3.46 -1.18
C MET A 205 22.98 -4.80 -0.53
N LYS A 206 24.20 -5.31 -0.68
CA LYS A 206 24.64 -6.55 0.00
C LYS A 206 24.62 -6.38 1.51
N ALA A 207 25.17 -5.28 2.02
CA ALA A 207 25.20 -5.01 3.46
C ALA A 207 23.77 -4.90 4.06
N ILE A 208 22.84 -4.21 3.35
CA ILE A 208 21.44 -4.12 3.74
C ILE A 208 20.81 -5.52 3.83
N ILE A 209 20.98 -6.34 2.79
CA ILE A 209 20.40 -7.70 2.75
C ILE A 209 20.94 -8.58 3.88
N GLU A 210 22.24 -8.52 4.16
CA GLU A 210 22.88 -9.26 5.23
C GLU A 210 22.35 -8.81 6.61
N GLU A 211 22.26 -7.50 6.82
CA GLU A 211 21.76 -6.96 8.09
C GLU A 211 20.27 -7.30 8.30
N VAL A 212 19.43 -7.17 7.27
CA VAL A 212 18.01 -7.54 7.34
C VAL A 212 17.84 -9.02 7.67
N LYS A 213 18.62 -9.92 7.06
CA LYS A 213 18.61 -11.35 7.42
C LYS A 213 18.99 -11.59 8.87
N ARG A 214 19.94 -10.80 9.40
CA ARG A 214 20.42 -10.91 10.78
C ARG A 214 19.37 -10.46 11.80
N VAL A 215 18.73 -9.30 11.57
CA VAL A 215 17.79 -8.71 12.55
C VAL A 215 16.32 -9.03 12.24
N GLY A 216 16.00 -9.40 11.02
CA GLY A 216 14.64 -9.64 10.54
C GLY A 216 14.14 -11.07 10.72
N ALA A 217 15.01 -12.05 11.05
CA ALA A 217 14.58 -13.43 11.31
C ALA A 217 13.58 -13.47 12.49
N TYR A 218 12.50 -14.25 12.32
CA TYR A 218 11.49 -14.49 13.35
C TYR A 218 11.93 -15.62 14.26
#